data_ba243370e93f6ad7b1eae1192d263981
#
_entry.id   ba243370e93f6ad7b1eae1192d263981
#
_cell.length_a   1.000
_cell.length_b   1.000
_cell.length_c   1.000
_cell.angle_alpha   90.00
_cell.angle_beta   90.00
_cell.angle_gamma   90.00
#
_symmetry.space_group_name_H-M   'P 1'
#
loop_
_entity.id
_entity.type
_entity.pdbx_description
1 polymer ?
#
loop_
_entity_poly.entity_id
_entity_poly.type
_entity_poly.pdbx_seq_one_letter_code
_entity_poly.pdbx_strand_id
1 'polypeptide(L)'
;NNAGIVQGRSILDCDDEQIERTFTVNILAHFWTVRAFLPGMIERGHGHIVTVSSAAAISPAPMLTDYAASKWAAFGFDESLRLEFKRFNLPIKTTVVCPFYIDTGMFKGVKTRFNFLLPILDPHHVAARMFRAIEKDHARLIMPPIVYSMYPLRLLPPVIFDKVTAFFGVSKSMDEFIGHGT
;
A
#
# COMPACT_ATOMS: atom_id res chain seq x y z
N ASN A 1 9.54 3.39 -5.81
CA ASN A 1 9.48 2.36 -4.76
C ASN A 1 8.24 1.50 -4.94
N ASN A 2 8.35 0.45 -5.77
CA ASN A 2 7.19 -0.38 -6.15
C ASN A 2 7.37 -1.86 -5.76
N ALA A 3 8.59 -2.36 -5.64
CA ALA A 3 8.82 -3.76 -5.28
C ALA A 3 8.07 -4.14 -4.00
N GLY A 4 7.45 -5.30 -4.01
CA GLY A 4 6.67 -5.78 -2.87
C GLY A 4 6.37 -7.26 -2.97
N ILE A 5 6.27 -7.91 -1.82
CA ILE A 5 5.88 -9.31 -1.66
C ILE A 5 4.79 -9.45 -0.62
N VAL A 6 4.08 -10.56 -0.66
CA VAL A 6 3.03 -10.92 0.29
C VAL A 6 3.14 -12.41 0.60
N GLN A 7 3.02 -12.80 1.87
CA GLN A 7 3.00 -14.21 2.28
C GLN A 7 1.58 -14.78 2.21
N GLY A 8 0.58 -14.00 2.64
CA GLY A 8 -0.82 -14.42 2.65
C GLY A 8 -1.11 -15.58 3.60
N ARG A 9 -0.49 -15.57 4.76
CA ARG A 9 -0.56 -16.63 5.78
C ARG A 9 -0.99 -16.06 7.14
N SER A 10 -1.50 -16.95 8.00
CA SER A 10 -1.69 -16.64 9.41
C SER A 10 -0.35 -16.28 10.05
N ILE A 11 -0.36 -15.42 11.06
CA ILE A 11 0.86 -15.06 11.81
C ILE A 11 1.55 -16.28 12.43
N LEU A 12 0.81 -17.33 12.76
CA LEU A 12 1.36 -18.56 13.30
C LEU A 12 2.01 -19.46 12.23
N ASP A 13 1.67 -19.26 10.97
CA ASP A 13 2.19 -20.04 9.83
C ASP A 13 3.31 -19.31 9.07
N CYS A 14 3.59 -18.06 9.43
CA CYS A 14 4.75 -17.31 8.94
C CYS A 14 5.97 -17.60 9.83
N ASP A 15 7.08 -17.99 9.23
CA ASP A 15 8.36 -18.01 9.93
C ASP A 15 9.01 -16.61 9.98
N ASP A 16 9.98 -16.44 10.86
CA ASP A 16 10.64 -15.14 11.08
C ASP A 16 11.37 -14.66 9.81
N GLU A 17 11.96 -15.56 9.02
CA GLU A 17 12.64 -15.22 7.77
C GLU A 17 11.66 -14.63 6.74
N GLN A 18 10.46 -15.19 6.63
CA GLN A 18 9.41 -14.68 5.74
C GLN A 18 8.95 -13.28 6.16
N ILE A 19 8.80 -13.05 7.47
CA ILE A 19 8.43 -11.74 8.02
C ILE A 19 9.54 -10.73 7.73
N GLU A 20 10.79 -11.05 8.05
CA GLU A 20 11.94 -10.19 7.79
C GLU A 20 12.08 -9.86 6.30
N ARG A 21 11.89 -10.85 5.42
CA ARG A 21 11.92 -10.66 3.97
C ARG A 21 10.82 -9.71 3.51
N THR A 22 9.59 -9.85 4.05
CA THR A 22 8.48 -8.94 3.75
C THR A 22 8.84 -7.51 4.12
N PHE A 23 9.38 -7.26 5.29
CA PHE A 23 9.80 -5.92 5.72
C PHE A 23 11.00 -5.41 4.91
N THR A 24 11.97 -6.25 4.64
CA THR A 24 13.15 -5.89 3.84
C THR A 24 12.76 -5.39 2.46
N VAL A 25 11.89 -6.12 1.76
CA VAL A 25 11.45 -5.75 0.40
C VAL A 25 10.47 -4.59 0.41
N ASN A 26 9.44 -4.65 1.28
CA ASN A 26 8.31 -3.73 1.22
C ASN A 26 8.59 -2.37 1.85
N ILE A 27 9.60 -2.25 2.72
CA ILE A 27 9.90 -0.99 3.42
C ILE A 27 11.39 -0.68 3.57
N LEU A 28 12.25 -1.58 4.03
CA LEU A 28 13.66 -1.23 4.23
C LEU A 28 14.34 -0.83 2.91
N ALA A 29 13.99 -1.49 1.81
CA ALA A 29 14.45 -1.12 0.47
C ALA A 29 14.10 0.33 0.10
N HIS A 30 12.99 0.87 0.56
CA HIS A 30 12.60 2.27 0.31
C HIS A 30 13.60 3.26 0.93
N PHE A 31 14.04 3.01 2.17
CA PHE A 31 15.06 3.83 2.83
C PHE A 31 16.37 3.81 2.04
N TRP A 32 16.82 2.63 1.62
CA TRP A 32 18.08 2.50 0.88
C TRP A 32 17.99 3.17 -0.48
N THR A 33 16.90 2.96 -1.21
CA THR A 33 16.68 3.59 -2.52
C THR A 33 16.62 5.11 -2.41
N VAL A 34 15.84 5.64 -1.47
CA VAL A 34 15.74 7.10 -1.29
C VAL A 34 17.09 7.69 -0.90
N ARG A 35 17.81 7.08 0.04
CA ARG A 35 19.15 7.56 0.43
C ARG A 35 20.16 7.56 -0.72
N ALA A 36 20.04 6.61 -1.64
CA ALA A 36 20.92 6.53 -2.80
C ALA A 36 20.62 7.61 -3.86
N PHE A 37 19.35 7.92 -4.10
CA PHE A 37 18.95 8.80 -5.20
C PHE A 37 18.63 10.24 -4.79
N LEU A 38 18.25 10.47 -3.54
CA LEU A 38 17.85 11.80 -3.05
C LEU A 38 18.93 12.87 -3.19
N PRO A 39 20.23 12.60 -2.91
CA PRO A 39 21.27 13.63 -3.07
C PRO A 39 21.33 14.20 -4.50
N GLY A 40 21.30 13.34 -5.51
CA GLY A 40 21.29 13.79 -6.90
C GLY A 40 19.98 14.48 -7.32
N MET A 41 18.84 14.17 -6.68
CA MET A 41 17.60 14.93 -6.88
C MET A 41 17.72 16.34 -6.30
N ILE A 42 18.31 16.49 -5.12
CA ILE A 42 18.53 17.79 -4.48
C ILE A 42 19.49 18.63 -5.31
N GLU A 43 20.61 18.06 -5.76
CA GLU A 43 21.61 18.75 -6.57
C GLU A 43 21.03 19.35 -7.87
N ARG A 44 20.21 18.59 -8.59
CA ARG A 44 19.56 19.09 -9.82
C ARG A 44 18.31 19.95 -9.58
N GLY A 45 17.89 20.13 -8.32
CA GLY A 45 16.79 21.02 -7.95
C GLY A 45 15.39 20.46 -8.26
N HIS A 46 15.25 19.20 -8.62
CA HIS A 46 13.94 18.55 -8.85
C HIS A 46 14.00 17.04 -8.66
N GLY A 47 12.89 16.46 -8.25
CA GLY A 47 12.71 15.03 -8.12
C GLY A 47 11.29 14.67 -7.68
N HIS A 48 10.90 13.42 -7.88
CA HIS A 48 9.62 12.90 -7.42
C HIS A 48 9.79 11.46 -6.94
N ILE A 49 9.47 11.22 -5.68
CA ILE A 49 9.50 9.89 -5.08
C ILE A 49 8.08 9.35 -5.07
N VAL A 50 7.88 8.18 -5.66
CA VAL A 50 6.59 7.50 -5.69
C VAL A 50 6.68 6.22 -4.88
N THR A 51 5.83 6.11 -3.85
CA THR A 51 5.81 4.98 -2.93
C THR A 51 4.54 4.17 -3.13
N VAL A 52 4.66 2.92 -3.58
CA VAL A 52 3.52 2.02 -3.74
C VAL A 52 3.27 1.27 -2.43
N SER A 53 2.33 1.81 -1.65
CA SER A 53 1.78 1.19 -0.47
C SER A 53 0.63 0.24 -0.82
N SER A 54 -0.47 0.26 -0.11
CA SER A 54 -1.67 -0.57 -0.36
C SER A 54 -2.87 0.00 0.39
N ALA A 55 -4.08 -0.36 -0.04
CA ALA A 55 -5.29 -0.18 0.76
C ALA A 55 -5.18 -0.93 2.12
N ALA A 56 -4.36 -1.97 2.21
CA ALA A 56 -4.05 -2.66 3.48
C ALA A 56 -3.37 -1.77 4.52
N ALA A 57 -2.73 -0.65 4.10
CA ALA A 57 -2.25 0.38 5.02
C ALA A 57 -3.38 1.23 5.64
N ILE A 58 -4.62 1.07 5.18
CA ILE A 58 -5.77 1.83 5.66
C ILE A 58 -6.82 0.89 6.23
N SER A 59 -7.04 -0.26 5.59
CA SER A 59 -7.99 -1.31 5.98
C SER A 59 -7.28 -2.67 5.92
N PRO A 60 -6.64 -3.12 7.01
CA PRO A 60 -5.98 -4.42 7.07
C PRO A 60 -6.97 -5.56 6.97
N ALA A 61 -6.51 -6.73 6.54
CA ALA A 61 -7.29 -7.96 6.46
C ALA A 61 -6.56 -9.09 7.20
N PRO A 62 -7.28 -10.12 7.68
CA PRO A 62 -6.66 -11.34 8.18
C PRO A 62 -5.71 -11.96 7.15
N MET A 63 -4.75 -12.76 7.60
CA MET A 63 -3.71 -13.40 6.78
C MET A 63 -2.77 -12.44 6.03
N LEU A 64 -2.81 -11.16 6.37
CA LEU A 64 -1.94 -10.10 5.81
C LEU A 64 -1.21 -9.34 6.92
N THR A 65 -0.93 -9.93 8.08
CA THR A 65 -0.40 -9.22 9.23
C THR A 65 0.96 -8.57 8.94
N ASP A 66 1.91 -9.33 8.39
CA ASP A 66 3.23 -8.86 7.98
C ASP A 66 3.14 -7.85 6.82
N TYR A 67 2.36 -8.20 5.80
CA TYR A 67 2.13 -7.35 4.63
C TYR A 67 1.48 -6.02 5.01
N ALA A 68 0.36 -6.05 5.75
CA ALA A 68 -0.32 -4.84 6.17
C ALA A 68 0.59 -3.95 7.02
N ALA A 69 1.32 -4.51 7.98
CA ALA A 69 2.28 -3.78 8.79
C ALA A 69 3.36 -3.11 7.93
N SER A 70 3.94 -3.82 6.96
CA SER A 70 4.94 -3.27 6.04
C SER A 70 4.37 -2.14 5.15
N LYS A 71 3.10 -2.27 4.70
CA LYS A 71 2.44 -1.24 3.89
C LYS A 71 2.00 -0.01 4.70
N TRP A 72 1.66 -0.19 5.97
CA TRP A 72 1.51 0.93 6.92
C TRP A 72 2.83 1.68 7.10
N ALA A 73 3.94 0.94 7.28
CA ALA A 73 5.26 1.53 7.37
C ALA A 73 5.62 2.32 6.10
N ALA A 74 5.36 1.76 4.90
CA ALA A 74 5.59 2.46 3.64
C ALA A 74 4.72 3.72 3.48
N PHE A 75 3.48 3.69 3.95
CA PHE A 75 2.60 4.86 3.96
C PHE A 75 3.14 5.96 4.90
N GLY A 76 3.47 5.61 6.14
CA GLY A 76 4.04 6.55 7.11
C GLY A 76 5.40 7.08 6.69
N PHE A 77 6.24 6.25 6.04
CA PHE A 77 7.50 6.66 5.45
C PHE A 77 7.32 7.81 4.44
N ASP A 78 6.40 7.64 3.47
CA ASP A 78 6.16 8.67 2.45
C ASP A 78 5.62 9.98 3.05
N GLU A 79 4.65 9.88 3.98
CA GLU A 79 4.10 11.08 4.63
C GLU A 79 5.16 11.83 5.44
N SER A 80 6.00 11.11 6.18
CA SER A 80 7.10 11.71 6.95
C SER A 80 8.12 12.35 6.02
N LEU A 81 8.50 11.66 4.94
CA LEU A 81 9.45 12.17 3.94
C LEU A 81 8.94 13.46 3.28
N ARG A 82 7.65 13.50 2.91
CA ARG A 82 7.00 14.69 2.36
C ARG A 82 7.06 15.88 3.31
N LEU A 83 6.81 15.66 4.60
CA LEU A 83 6.89 16.70 5.62
C LEU A 83 8.33 17.16 5.86
N GLU A 84 9.29 16.26 5.81
CA GLU A 84 10.72 16.55 5.91
C GLU A 84 11.18 17.42 4.74
N PHE A 85 10.82 17.07 3.51
CA PHE A 85 11.14 17.88 2.33
C PHE A 85 10.55 19.30 2.43
N LYS A 86 9.30 19.40 2.90
CA LYS A 86 8.68 20.70 3.16
C LYS A 86 9.42 21.49 4.25
N ARG A 87 9.84 20.84 5.33
CA ARG A 87 10.56 21.47 6.46
C ARG A 87 11.90 22.05 6.03
N PHE A 88 12.61 21.34 5.15
CA PHE A 88 13.93 21.74 4.65
C PHE A 88 13.89 22.50 3.32
N ASN A 89 12.69 22.86 2.84
CA ASN A 89 12.48 23.57 1.57
C ASN A 89 13.12 22.85 0.37
N LEU A 90 13.14 21.52 0.38
CA LEU A 90 13.66 20.74 -0.73
C LEU A 90 12.64 20.71 -1.89
N PRO A 91 13.07 20.95 -3.14
CA PRO A 91 12.20 20.97 -4.31
C PRO A 91 11.87 19.55 -4.80
N ILE A 92 11.62 18.64 -3.88
CA ILE A 92 11.34 17.22 -4.14
C ILE A 92 9.91 16.93 -3.74
N LYS A 93 9.19 16.19 -4.60
CA LYS A 93 7.80 15.80 -4.41
C LYS A 93 7.70 14.35 -3.99
N THR A 94 6.59 14.00 -3.35
CA THR A 94 6.25 12.60 -3.06
C THR A 94 4.82 12.28 -3.48
N THR A 95 4.57 11.03 -3.85
CA THR A 95 3.24 10.48 -4.09
C THR A 95 3.14 9.09 -3.46
N VAL A 96 2.30 8.93 -2.44
CA VAL A 96 1.95 7.60 -1.94
C VAL A 96 0.73 7.06 -2.70
N VAL A 97 0.85 5.82 -3.19
CA VAL A 97 -0.21 5.12 -3.92
C VAL A 97 -0.70 3.97 -3.08
N CYS A 98 -2.02 3.93 -2.83
CA CYS A 98 -2.67 2.89 -2.03
C CYS A 98 -3.73 2.17 -2.88
N PRO A 99 -3.34 1.23 -3.74
CA PRO A 99 -4.28 0.44 -4.50
C PRO A 99 -4.90 -0.65 -3.64
N PHE A 100 -6.13 -1.01 -3.95
CA PHE A 100 -6.75 -2.25 -3.54
C PHE A 100 -6.13 -3.42 -4.33
N TYR A 101 -6.72 -4.60 -4.30
CA TYR A 101 -6.22 -5.74 -5.07
C TYR A 101 -6.14 -5.41 -6.57
N ILE A 102 -4.99 -5.70 -7.18
CA ILE A 102 -4.72 -5.54 -8.61
C ILE A 102 -4.53 -6.92 -9.22
N ASP A 103 -5.08 -7.14 -10.41
CA ASP A 103 -4.93 -8.39 -11.16
C ASP A 103 -3.54 -8.50 -11.81
N THR A 104 -2.51 -8.67 -10.97
CA THR A 104 -1.10 -8.87 -11.39
C THR A 104 -0.60 -10.29 -11.10
N GLY A 105 -1.47 -11.16 -10.58
CA GLY A 105 -1.07 -12.48 -10.10
C GLY A 105 -0.61 -12.51 -8.64
N MET A 106 -0.18 -11.40 -8.05
CA MET A 106 0.27 -11.33 -6.65
C MET A 106 -0.81 -11.78 -5.66
N PHE A 107 -2.07 -11.43 -5.94
CA PHE A 107 -3.24 -11.76 -5.12
C PHE A 107 -4.18 -12.74 -5.81
N LYS A 108 -3.62 -13.74 -6.51
CA LYS A 108 -4.42 -14.77 -7.17
C LYS A 108 -5.29 -15.52 -6.14
N GLY A 109 -6.57 -15.71 -6.47
CA GLY A 109 -7.54 -16.37 -5.60
C GLY A 109 -8.31 -15.44 -4.67
N VAL A 110 -7.90 -14.19 -4.51
CA VAL A 110 -8.64 -13.22 -3.69
C VAL A 110 -10.03 -12.96 -4.25
N LYS A 111 -11.02 -12.87 -3.38
CA LYS A 111 -12.41 -12.53 -3.71
C LYS A 111 -12.90 -11.32 -2.95
N THR A 112 -13.78 -10.56 -3.56
CA THR A 112 -14.46 -9.43 -2.94
C THR A 112 -15.97 -9.69 -2.91
N ARG A 113 -16.63 -9.35 -1.79
CA ARG A 113 -18.08 -9.56 -1.65
C ARG A 113 -18.89 -8.63 -2.56
N PHE A 114 -18.45 -7.40 -2.71
CA PHE A 114 -19.13 -6.37 -3.51
C PHE A 114 -18.19 -5.85 -4.59
N ASN A 115 -18.04 -6.63 -5.66
CA ASN A 115 -17.11 -6.33 -6.74
C ASN A 115 -17.35 -4.96 -7.42
N PHE A 116 -18.58 -4.45 -7.40
CA PHE A 116 -18.90 -3.12 -7.94
C PHE A 116 -18.38 -1.96 -7.06
N LEU A 117 -18.18 -2.18 -5.74
CA LEU A 117 -17.63 -1.18 -4.81
C LEU A 117 -16.13 -1.37 -4.59
N LEU A 118 -15.70 -2.62 -4.46
CA LEU A 118 -14.33 -3.03 -4.21
C LEU A 118 -13.87 -3.99 -5.33
N PRO A 119 -13.76 -3.51 -6.57
CA PRO A 119 -13.32 -4.33 -7.68
C PRO A 119 -11.86 -4.76 -7.54
N ILE A 120 -11.52 -5.92 -8.09
CA ILE A 120 -10.13 -6.23 -8.42
C ILE A 120 -9.74 -5.31 -9.58
N LEU A 121 -8.68 -4.52 -9.40
CA LEU A 121 -8.33 -3.44 -10.29
C LEU A 121 -7.55 -3.96 -11.52
N ASP A 122 -7.84 -3.41 -12.68
CA ASP A 122 -7.04 -3.62 -13.87
C ASP A 122 -5.67 -2.93 -13.76
N PRO A 123 -4.54 -3.62 -14.02
CA PRO A 123 -3.21 -3.05 -13.85
C PRO A 123 -2.92 -1.86 -14.78
N HIS A 124 -3.46 -1.86 -16.01
CA HIS A 124 -3.27 -0.74 -16.94
C HIS A 124 -4.03 0.49 -16.47
N HIS A 125 -5.25 0.31 -15.94
CA HIS A 125 -6.02 1.40 -15.35
C HIS A 125 -5.31 1.99 -14.13
N VAL A 126 -4.77 1.14 -13.25
CA VAL A 126 -3.98 1.58 -12.08
C VAL A 126 -2.78 2.39 -12.52
N ALA A 127 -1.98 1.86 -13.46
CA ALA A 127 -0.79 2.55 -13.99
C ALA A 127 -1.13 3.92 -14.59
N ALA A 128 -2.19 4.00 -15.41
CA ALA A 128 -2.63 5.27 -15.99
C ALA A 128 -3.04 6.29 -14.93
N ARG A 129 -3.70 5.85 -13.85
CA ARG A 129 -4.06 6.74 -12.74
C ARG A 129 -2.86 7.18 -11.91
N MET A 130 -1.89 6.28 -11.70
CA MET A 130 -0.62 6.63 -11.05
C MET A 130 0.11 7.70 -11.85
N PHE A 131 0.22 7.52 -13.16
CA PHE A 131 0.88 8.48 -14.05
C PHE A 131 0.25 9.88 -13.94
N ARG A 132 -1.08 9.96 -14.03
CA ARG A 132 -1.83 11.23 -13.87
C ARG A 132 -1.64 11.85 -12.49
N ALA A 133 -1.53 11.04 -11.43
CA ALA A 133 -1.30 11.57 -10.09
C ALA A 133 0.11 12.17 -9.95
N ILE A 134 1.11 11.53 -10.55
CA ILE A 134 2.50 12.02 -10.60
C ILE A 134 2.57 13.33 -11.39
N GLU A 135 1.99 13.38 -12.61
CA GLU A 135 1.96 14.58 -13.44
C GLU A 135 1.27 15.78 -12.76
N LYS A 136 0.27 15.52 -11.91
CA LYS A 136 -0.48 16.53 -11.17
C LYS A 136 0.04 16.81 -9.77
N ASP A 137 1.17 16.23 -9.41
CA ASP A 137 1.78 16.36 -8.09
C ASP A 137 0.84 15.99 -6.92
N HIS A 138 -0.03 15.02 -7.12
CA HIS A 138 -0.91 14.56 -6.06
C HIS A 138 -0.09 13.82 -5.00
N ALA A 139 -0.11 14.33 -3.76
CA ALA A 139 0.61 13.70 -2.65
C ALA A 139 0.08 12.29 -2.31
N ARG A 140 -1.16 11.98 -2.68
CA ARG A 140 -1.79 10.68 -2.36
C ARG A 140 -2.76 10.24 -3.45
N LEU A 141 -2.71 8.94 -3.77
CA LEU A 141 -3.66 8.28 -4.66
C LEU A 141 -4.18 7.00 -4.00
N ILE A 142 -5.48 6.96 -3.68
CA ILE A 142 -6.15 5.76 -3.13
C ILE A 142 -7.14 5.24 -4.17
N MET A 143 -7.12 3.94 -4.42
CA MET A 143 -7.97 3.29 -5.41
C MET A 143 -8.56 1.98 -4.87
N PRO A 144 -9.85 1.72 -5.06
CA PRO A 144 -10.89 2.63 -5.57
C PRO A 144 -11.22 3.75 -4.55
N PRO A 145 -11.90 4.83 -4.97
CA PRO A 145 -12.20 5.98 -4.09
C PRO A 145 -12.96 5.63 -2.81
N ILE A 146 -13.78 4.59 -2.82
CA ILE A 146 -14.52 4.12 -1.64
C ILE A 146 -13.60 3.83 -0.44
N VAL A 147 -12.34 3.46 -0.67
CA VAL A 147 -11.37 3.19 0.40
C VAL A 147 -11.10 4.44 1.27
N TYR A 148 -11.34 5.65 0.74
CA TYR A 148 -11.27 6.87 1.57
C TYR A 148 -12.25 6.86 2.73
N SER A 149 -13.39 6.16 2.62
CA SER A 149 -14.37 6.02 3.71
C SER A 149 -13.81 5.29 4.93
N MET A 150 -12.71 4.57 4.78
CA MET A 150 -12.05 3.90 5.91
C MET A 150 -11.48 4.88 6.93
N TYR A 151 -11.08 6.11 6.52
CA TYR A 151 -10.57 7.10 7.47
C TYR A 151 -11.60 7.51 8.53
N PRO A 152 -12.81 7.99 8.18
CA PRO A 152 -13.82 8.27 9.18
C PRO A 152 -14.30 7.01 9.92
N LEU A 153 -14.35 5.85 9.26
CA LEU A 153 -14.70 4.59 9.92
C LEU A 153 -13.73 4.21 11.05
N ARG A 154 -12.46 4.56 10.94
CA ARG A 154 -11.45 4.32 11.98
C ARG A 154 -11.64 5.15 13.25
N LEU A 155 -12.47 6.17 13.23
CA LEU A 155 -12.86 6.93 14.43
C LEU A 155 -13.88 6.17 15.28
N LEU A 156 -14.52 5.13 14.72
CA LEU A 156 -15.44 4.28 15.45
C LEU A 156 -14.69 3.30 16.36
N PRO A 157 -15.32 2.83 17.45
CA PRO A 157 -14.77 1.76 18.27
C PRO A 157 -14.41 0.55 17.40
N PRO A 158 -13.29 -0.16 17.70
CA PRO A 158 -12.80 -1.31 16.90
C PRO A 158 -13.88 -2.35 16.59
N VAL A 159 -14.74 -2.67 17.56
CA VAL A 159 -15.84 -3.63 17.38
C VAL A 159 -16.80 -3.23 16.26
N ILE A 160 -17.06 -1.93 16.08
CA ILE A 160 -17.95 -1.43 15.01
C ILE A 160 -17.19 -1.45 13.69
N PHE A 161 -15.95 -0.97 13.67
CA PHE A 161 -15.08 -1.01 12.49
C PHE A 161 -14.96 -2.44 11.95
N ASP A 162 -14.67 -3.42 12.81
CA ASP A 162 -14.53 -4.82 12.44
C ASP A 162 -15.83 -5.41 11.84
N LYS A 163 -16.99 -5.07 12.42
CA LYS A 163 -18.29 -5.50 11.86
C LYS A 163 -18.56 -4.91 10.49
N VAL A 164 -18.21 -3.64 10.28
CA VAL A 164 -18.37 -2.96 8.99
C VAL A 164 -17.44 -3.57 7.94
N THR A 165 -16.17 -3.74 8.25
CA THR A 165 -15.19 -4.34 7.31
C THR A 165 -15.53 -5.81 7.00
N ALA A 166 -16.00 -6.58 8.00
CA ALA A 166 -16.49 -7.93 7.80
C ALA A 166 -17.74 -7.97 6.90
N PHE A 167 -18.67 -7.03 7.06
CA PHE A 167 -19.83 -6.89 6.17
C PHE A 167 -19.40 -6.66 4.72
N PHE A 168 -18.38 -5.84 4.47
CA PHE A 168 -17.82 -5.61 3.13
C PHE A 168 -16.96 -6.77 2.61
N GLY A 169 -16.79 -7.83 3.40
CA GLY A 169 -16.09 -9.05 2.98
C GLY A 169 -14.57 -8.98 3.11
N VAL A 170 -14.03 -7.93 3.74
CA VAL A 170 -12.58 -7.75 3.93
C VAL A 170 -12.00 -8.91 4.76
N SER A 171 -12.73 -9.36 5.79
CA SER A 171 -12.30 -10.45 6.68
C SER A 171 -12.16 -11.81 6.00
N LYS A 172 -12.80 -12.01 4.84
CA LYS A 172 -12.79 -13.27 4.07
C LYS A 172 -12.11 -13.15 2.72
N SER A 173 -11.54 -11.99 2.42
CA SER A 173 -10.96 -11.72 1.09
C SER A 173 -9.78 -12.64 0.74
N MET A 174 -9.08 -13.14 1.75
CA MET A 174 -7.89 -13.99 1.60
C MET A 174 -8.15 -15.49 1.76
N ASP A 175 -9.41 -15.93 2.02
CA ASP A 175 -9.72 -17.33 2.30
C ASP A 175 -9.34 -18.29 1.15
N GLU A 176 -9.39 -17.81 -0.09
CA GLU A 176 -9.03 -18.59 -1.28
C GLU A 176 -7.72 -18.11 -1.92
N PHE A 177 -6.89 -17.38 -1.16
CA PHE A 177 -5.60 -16.88 -1.64
C PHE A 177 -4.66 -18.04 -2.00
N ILE A 178 -4.12 -17.99 -3.23
CA ILE A 178 -3.17 -19.00 -3.74
C ILE A 178 -1.77 -18.38 -3.84
N GLY A 179 -1.68 -17.07 -3.96
CA GLY A 179 -0.40 -16.36 -4.17
C GLY A 179 0.14 -16.51 -5.58
N HIS A 180 1.39 -16.10 -5.78
CA HIS A 180 2.14 -16.50 -6.97
C HIS A 180 2.34 -18.01 -6.89
N GLY A 181 1.69 -18.77 -7.78
CA GLY A 181 1.99 -20.19 -7.91
C GLY A 181 3.50 -20.35 -8.13
N THR A 182 4.12 -21.15 -7.28
CA THR A 182 5.50 -21.64 -7.43
C THR A 182 5.64 -22.38 -8.74
#